data_82d2158aee1aab305abee4ecbb060c44
#
_entry.id   82d2158aee1aab305abee4ecbb060c44
#
_cell.length_a   1.000
_cell.length_b   1.000
_cell.length_c   1.000
_cell.angle_alpha   90.00
_cell.angle_beta   90.00
_cell.angle_gamma   90.00
#
_symmetry.space_group_name_H-M   'P 1'
#
loop_
_entity.id
_entity.type
_entity.pdbx_description
1 polymer ?
#
loop_
_entity_poly.entity_id
_entity_poly.type
_entity_poly.pdbx_seq_one_letter_code
_entity_poly.pdbx_strand_id
1 'polypeptide(L)'
;MGIHVLGTGSYTPAFQVTNEDMAKIVETNDEWIRTRTGIGTRHISDGEPTWYMGAQAAKRAIEAAGIDPLEIGLLIDTTITPEYCTPSMSCIIQRETGAANAACFDMNAACSGFVYAMDTAHRFLKTDPTMRYALVVANESLSKITNYNDRSSCILFGDGAAAALIEYKEDALYTSHLGADGTGAKF
;
A
#
# COMPACT_ATOMS: atom_id res chain seq x y z
N MET A 1 -5.92 -15.58 19.33
CA MET A 1 -4.77 -15.79 18.40
C MET A 1 -4.92 -14.83 17.25
N GLY A 2 -4.07 -13.81 17.16
CA GLY A 2 -4.29 -12.75 16.21
C GLY A 2 -3.08 -11.88 15.92
N ILE A 3 -3.36 -10.74 15.30
CA ILE A 3 -2.38 -9.72 14.93
C ILE A 3 -2.46 -8.57 15.92
N HIS A 4 -1.29 -8.09 16.35
CA HIS A 4 -1.13 -6.82 17.01
C HIS A 4 -0.36 -5.86 16.09
N VAL A 5 -0.92 -4.68 15.83
CA VAL A 5 -0.26 -3.62 15.06
C VAL A 5 0.61 -2.81 16.01
N LEU A 6 1.92 -2.82 15.77
CA LEU A 6 2.91 -2.13 16.60
C LEU A 6 3.15 -0.70 16.16
N GLY A 7 3.11 -0.47 14.85
CA GLY A 7 3.31 0.85 14.28
C GLY A 7 2.75 0.94 12.87
N THR A 8 2.37 2.14 12.50
CA THR A 8 1.89 2.47 11.15
C THR A 8 2.66 3.66 10.59
N GLY A 9 2.75 3.72 9.28
CA GLY A 9 3.33 4.85 8.57
C GLY A 9 2.63 5.09 7.26
N SER A 10 2.71 6.31 6.76
CA SER A 10 2.17 6.69 5.47
C SER A 10 3.07 7.69 4.76
N TYR A 11 2.96 7.76 3.46
CA TYR A 11 3.59 8.79 2.63
C TYR A 11 2.62 9.23 1.54
N THR A 12 2.54 10.53 1.33
CA THR A 12 1.84 11.12 0.19
C THR A 12 2.78 12.10 -0.49
N PRO A 13 2.84 12.13 -1.84
CA PRO A 13 3.58 13.14 -2.59
C PRO A 13 3.15 14.55 -2.22
N ALA A 14 4.05 15.52 -2.36
CA ALA A 14 3.76 16.91 -2.00
C ALA A 14 2.83 17.59 -3.02
N PHE A 15 2.90 17.20 -4.29
CA PHE A 15 2.11 17.81 -5.34
C PHE A 15 0.64 17.43 -5.24
N GLN A 16 -0.21 18.45 -5.12
CA GLN A 16 -1.66 18.31 -5.01
C GLN A 16 -2.35 18.81 -6.28
N VAL A 17 -3.30 18.02 -6.76
CA VAL A 17 -4.19 18.36 -7.86
C VAL A 17 -5.59 18.56 -7.31
N THR A 18 -6.15 19.75 -7.48
CA THR A 18 -7.51 20.13 -7.02
C THR A 18 -8.58 19.66 -8.00
N ASN A 19 -9.85 19.77 -7.60
CA ASN A 19 -10.96 19.50 -8.51
C ASN A 19 -11.06 20.56 -9.62
N GLU A 20 -10.64 21.80 -9.35
CA GLU A 20 -10.53 22.87 -10.35
C GLU A 20 -9.44 22.57 -11.37
N ASP A 21 -8.34 21.91 -10.97
CA ASP A 21 -7.31 21.48 -11.90
C ASP A 21 -7.82 20.31 -12.78
N MET A 22 -8.59 19.39 -12.20
CA MET A 22 -9.25 18.33 -12.96
C MET A 22 -10.23 18.88 -14.00
N ALA A 23 -10.94 19.96 -13.68
CA ALA A 23 -11.85 20.62 -14.60
C ALA A 23 -11.17 21.26 -15.82
N LYS A 24 -9.83 21.44 -15.80
CA LYS A 24 -9.03 21.89 -16.94
C LYS A 24 -8.70 20.73 -17.90
N ILE A 25 -8.83 19.49 -17.42
CA ILE A 25 -8.44 18.27 -18.17
C ILE A 25 -9.69 17.58 -18.76
N VAL A 26 -10.74 17.45 -17.95
CA VAL A 26 -12.00 16.78 -18.34
C VAL A 26 -13.21 17.63 -17.98
N GLU A 27 -14.34 17.39 -18.62
CA GLU A 27 -15.60 18.07 -18.34
C GLU A 27 -16.15 17.65 -16.97
N THR A 28 -15.80 18.41 -15.92
CA THR A 28 -16.20 18.17 -14.52
C THR A 28 -16.20 19.46 -13.72
N ASN A 29 -16.59 19.40 -12.45
CA ASN A 29 -16.47 20.50 -11.50
C ASN A 29 -16.37 19.96 -10.06
N ASP A 30 -16.01 20.83 -9.10
CA ASP A 30 -15.82 20.45 -7.70
C ASP A 30 -17.10 19.88 -7.07
N GLU A 31 -18.26 20.48 -7.30
CA GLU A 31 -19.53 19.98 -6.77
C GLU A 31 -19.83 18.56 -7.24
N TRP A 32 -19.65 18.29 -8.53
CA TRP A 32 -19.90 16.97 -9.12
C TRP A 32 -18.98 15.90 -8.54
N ILE A 33 -17.70 16.21 -8.35
CA ILE A 33 -16.72 15.29 -7.77
C ILE A 33 -17.02 15.04 -6.30
N ARG A 34 -17.19 16.10 -5.50
CA ARG A 34 -17.40 15.98 -4.04
C ARG A 34 -18.68 15.25 -3.69
N THR A 35 -19.77 15.54 -4.36
CA THR A 35 -21.06 14.90 -4.07
C THR A 35 -21.06 13.40 -4.33
N ARG A 36 -20.19 12.90 -5.24
CA ARG A 36 -20.10 11.50 -5.60
C ARG A 36 -19.00 10.74 -4.87
N THR A 37 -17.93 11.42 -4.53
CA THR A 37 -16.69 10.77 -4.06
C THR A 37 -16.21 11.30 -2.70
N GLY A 38 -16.60 12.51 -2.32
CA GLY A 38 -16.03 13.21 -1.17
C GLY A 38 -14.64 13.82 -1.44
N ILE A 39 -14.04 13.60 -2.62
CA ILE A 39 -12.66 13.99 -2.93
C ILE A 39 -12.60 15.47 -3.23
N GLY A 40 -11.74 16.22 -2.50
CA GLY A 40 -11.42 17.62 -2.78
C GLY A 40 -10.11 17.78 -3.54
N THR A 41 -9.12 16.96 -3.20
CA THR A 41 -7.78 16.98 -3.80
C THR A 41 -7.24 15.54 -3.90
N ARG A 42 -6.25 15.33 -4.76
CA ARG A 42 -5.44 14.11 -4.81
C ARG A 42 -3.97 14.49 -4.87
N HIS A 43 -3.14 13.63 -4.29
CA HIS A 43 -1.70 13.74 -4.36
C HIS A 43 -1.20 12.96 -5.57
N ILE A 44 -0.31 13.55 -6.33
CA ILE A 44 0.30 12.95 -7.52
C ILE A 44 1.82 13.02 -7.37
N SER A 45 2.49 11.92 -7.69
CA SER A 45 3.95 11.86 -7.70
C SER A 45 4.50 12.80 -8.79
N ASP A 46 5.48 13.64 -8.44
CA ASP A 46 6.24 14.47 -9.36
C ASP A 46 7.69 13.94 -9.45
N GLY A 47 7.79 12.67 -9.86
CA GLY A 47 9.05 11.98 -10.04
C GLY A 47 9.42 10.99 -8.93
N GLU A 48 8.71 10.96 -7.80
CA GLU A 48 8.92 9.91 -6.80
C GLU A 48 8.49 8.55 -7.36
N PRO A 49 9.36 7.54 -7.39
CA PRO A 49 8.97 6.20 -7.78
C PRO A 49 8.09 5.54 -6.71
N THR A 50 7.27 4.58 -7.11
CA THR A 50 6.34 3.87 -6.21
C THR A 50 7.07 3.26 -5.01
N TRP A 51 8.23 2.59 -5.25
CA TRP A 51 9.03 2.02 -4.17
C TRP A 51 9.52 3.05 -3.15
N TYR A 52 9.80 4.29 -3.58
CA TYR A 52 10.26 5.34 -2.67
C TYR A 52 9.15 5.70 -1.68
N MET A 53 7.92 5.88 -2.15
CA MET A 53 6.77 6.14 -1.29
C MET A 53 6.56 5.00 -0.29
N GLY A 54 6.62 3.75 -0.77
CA GLY A 54 6.54 2.56 0.08
C GLY A 54 7.62 2.52 1.14
N ALA A 55 8.88 2.82 0.77
CA ALA A 55 10.00 2.86 1.70
C ALA A 55 9.84 3.95 2.77
N GLN A 56 9.32 5.13 2.40
CA GLN A 56 9.06 6.21 3.38
C GLN A 56 7.95 5.81 4.37
N ALA A 57 6.86 5.21 3.89
CA ALA A 57 5.79 4.70 4.74
C ALA A 57 6.31 3.60 5.67
N ALA A 58 7.09 2.67 5.13
CA ALA A 58 7.71 1.57 5.88
C ALA A 58 8.65 2.07 6.99
N LYS A 59 9.54 3.02 6.71
CA LYS A 59 10.43 3.64 7.69
C LYS A 59 9.66 4.25 8.86
N ARG A 60 8.58 4.98 8.56
CA ARG A 60 7.71 5.59 9.59
C ARG A 60 6.99 4.53 10.44
N ALA A 61 6.56 3.43 9.83
CA ALA A 61 5.93 2.33 10.56
C ALA A 61 6.93 1.64 11.52
N ILE A 62 8.16 1.41 11.07
CA ILE A 62 9.24 0.83 11.89
C ILE A 62 9.62 1.76 13.03
N GLU A 63 9.78 3.06 12.75
CA GLU A 63 10.06 4.08 13.76
C GLU A 63 8.96 4.16 14.82
N ALA A 64 7.69 4.19 14.38
CA ALA A 64 6.54 4.24 15.27
C ALA A 64 6.45 2.99 16.18
N ALA A 65 6.87 1.83 15.68
CA ALA A 65 6.92 0.58 16.43
C ALA A 65 8.11 0.50 17.40
N GLY A 66 9.19 1.26 17.14
CA GLY A 66 10.42 1.19 17.92
C GLY A 66 11.16 -0.14 17.79
N ILE A 67 11.04 -0.83 16.64
CA ILE A 67 11.63 -2.15 16.40
C ILE A 67 12.89 -2.00 15.54
N ASP A 68 13.92 -2.81 15.85
CA ASP A 68 15.09 -2.92 14.99
C ASP A 68 14.67 -3.55 13.64
N PRO A 69 14.95 -2.92 12.48
CA PRO A 69 14.65 -3.50 11.17
C PRO A 69 15.18 -4.91 10.97
N LEU A 70 16.29 -5.28 11.61
CA LEU A 70 16.87 -6.63 11.53
C LEU A 70 16.00 -7.72 12.21
N GLU A 71 15.04 -7.33 13.05
CA GLU A 71 14.10 -8.27 13.67
C GLU A 71 12.89 -8.58 12.78
N ILE A 72 12.73 -7.88 11.66
CA ILE A 72 11.64 -8.11 10.70
C ILE A 72 11.98 -9.36 9.88
N GLY A 73 11.13 -10.39 10.00
CA GLY A 73 11.30 -11.66 9.29
C GLY A 73 10.55 -11.75 7.97
N LEU A 74 9.55 -10.89 7.76
CA LEU A 74 8.72 -10.89 6.56
C LEU A 74 8.41 -9.46 6.10
N LEU A 75 8.51 -9.21 4.79
CA LEU A 75 8.06 -7.98 4.16
C LEU A 75 7.22 -8.31 2.94
N ILE A 76 5.95 -7.91 2.96
CA ILE A 76 5.03 -8.04 1.83
C ILE A 76 4.68 -6.66 1.33
N ASP A 77 4.93 -6.41 0.04
CA ASP A 77 4.48 -5.20 -0.64
C ASP A 77 3.27 -5.50 -1.51
N THR A 78 2.26 -4.62 -1.50
CA THR A 78 1.09 -4.77 -2.36
C THR A 78 0.99 -3.61 -3.31
N THR A 79 1.05 -3.89 -4.59
CA THR A 79 1.00 -2.88 -5.66
C THR A 79 0.54 -3.46 -6.99
N ILE A 80 -0.13 -2.64 -7.79
CA ILE A 80 -0.40 -2.89 -9.21
C ILE A 80 0.41 -1.96 -10.13
N THR A 81 1.20 -1.08 -9.54
CA THR A 81 2.03 -0.08 -10.25
C THR A 81 3.52 -0.20 -9.88
N PRO A 82 4.10 -1.42 -9.93
CA PRO A 82 5.52 -1.58 -9.67
C PRO A 82 6.36 -0.94 -10.79
N GLU A 83 7.53 -0.38 -10.45
CA GLU A 83 8.49 0.07 -11.47
C GLU A 83 9.10 -1.11 -12.23
N TYR A 84 9.25 -2.27 -11.59
CA TYR A 84 9.92 -3.43 -12.16
C TYR A 84 9.11 -4.70 -11.87
N CYS A 85 9.11 -5.62 -12.85
CA CYS A 85 8.65 -6.99 -12.59
C CYS A 85 9.68 -7.77 -11.74
N THR A 86 10.96 -7.39 -11.84
CA THR A 86 12.06 -7.95 -11.06
C THR A 86 13.23 -6.93 -11.01
N PRO A 87 13.87 -6.71 -9.85
CA PRO A 87 13.53 -7.26 -8.54
C PRO A 87 12.13 -6.81 -8.08
N SER A 88 11.55 -7.56 -7.11
CA SER A 88 10.29 -7.17 -6.48
C SER A 88 10.43 -5.84 -5.75
N MET A 89 9.34 -5.10 -5.64
CA MET A 89 9.29 -3.81 -4.93
C MET A 89 9.62 -4.02 -3.45
N SER A 90 9.14 -5.10 -2.86
CA SER A 90 9.44 -5.50 -1.49
C SER A 90 10.95 -5.65 -1.24
N CYS A 91 11.72 -6.20 -2.17
CA CYS A 91 13.18 -6.29 -2.05
C CYS A 91 13.86 -4.91 -2.08
N ILE A 92 13.33 -3.96 -2.85
CA ILE A 92 13.85 -2.59 -2.87
C ILE A 92 13.54 -1.91 -1.54
N ILE A 93 12.30 -2.03 -1.05
CA ILE A 93 11.86 -1.47 0.24
C ILE A 93 12.66 -2.09 1.40
N GLN A 94 12.94 -3.41 1.36
CA GLN A 94 13.80 -4.10 2.32
C GLN A 94 15.17 -3.43 2.43
N ARG A 95 15.82 -3.21 1.30
CA ARG A 95 17.13 -2.52 1.26
C ARG A 95 17.04 -1.12 1.85
N GLU A 96 16.02 -0.35 1.47
CA GLU A 96 15.85 1.05 1.91
C GLU A 96 15.52 1.18 3.40
N THR A 97 14.89 0.17 3.98
CA THR A 97 14.52 0.13 5.41
C THR A 97 15.57 -0.53 6.29
N GLY A 98 16.51 -1.26 5.70
CA GLY A 98 17.50 -2.05 6.45
C GLY A 98 16.95 -3.37 7.02
N ALA A 99 15.77 -3.84 6.60
CA ALA A 99 15.16 -5.09 7.06
C ALA A 99 15.83 -6.32 6.41
N ALA A 100 17.16 -6.42 6.53
CA ALA A 100 17.99 -7.35 5.76
C ALA A 100 17.66 -8.84 5.98
N ASN A 101 17.02 -9.19 7.08
CA ASN A 101 16.63 -10.56 7.41
C ASN A 101 15.24 -10.95 6.89
N ALA A 102 14.47 -10.01 6.35
CA ALA A 102 13.12 -10.27 5.92
C ALA A 102 13.05 -11.09 4.62
N ALA A 103 12.21 -12.13 4.60
CA ALA A 103 11.75 -12.72 3.36
C ALA A 103 10.83 -11.73 2.64
N CYS A 104 10.98 -11.56 1.33
CA CYS A 104 10.32 -10.51 0.57
C CYS A 104 9.58 -11.04 -0.65
N PHE A 105 8.34 -10.58 -0.86
CA PHE A 105 7.61 -10.79 -2.11
C PHE A 105 6.53 -9.74 -2.30
N ASP A 106 6.15 -9.51 -3.55
CA ASP A 106 5.06 -8.62 -3.92
C ASP A 106 3.75 -9.39 -4.11
N MET A 107 2.64 -8.73 -3.81
CA MET A 107 1.30 -9.27 -3.97
C MET A 107 0.46 -8.32 -4.82
N ASN A 108 -0.24 -8.89 -5.81
CA ASN A 108 -1.19 -8.16 -6.63
C ASN A 108 -2.62 -8.65 -6.33
N ALA A 109 -3.37 -7.85 -5.61
CA ALA A 109 -4.81 -8.04 -5.40
C ALA A 109 -5.54 -6.66 -5.39
N ALA A 110 -4.99 -5.69 -6.10
CA ALA A 110 -5.50 -4.32 -6.23
C ALA A 110 -5.91 -3.74 -4.87
N CYS A 111 -7.08 -3.11 -4.77
CA CYS A 111 -7.57 -2.46 -3.54
C CYS A 111 -7.73 -3.42 -2.35
N SER A 112 -7.82 -4.73 -2.59
CA SER A 112 -7.86 -5.75 -1.54
C SER A 112 -6.46 -6.20 -1.09
N GLY A 113 -5.40 -5.76 -1.75
CA GLY A 113 -4.01 -6.22 -1.54
C GLY A 113 -3.58 -6.14 -0.09
N PHE A 114 -3.82 -5.00 0.58
CA PHE A 114 -3.45 -4.82 1.98
C PHE A 114 -4.13 -5.85 2.90
N VAL A 115 -5.42 -6.14 2.69
CA VAL A 115 -6.15 -7.13 3.49
C VAL A 115 -5.60 -8.55 3.26
N TYR A 116 -5.32 -8.90 2.01
CA TYR A 116 -4.69 -10.17 1.65
C TYR A 116 -3.29 -10.31 2.25
N ALA A 117 -2.49 -9.25 2.20
CA ALA A 117 -1.15 -9.24 2.77
C ALA A 117 -1.16 -9.38 4.30
N MET A 118 -2.08 -8.70 4.97
CA MET A 118 -2.28 -8.83 6.42
C MET A 118 -2.65 -10.27 6.82
N ASP A 119 -3.57 -10.91 6.10
CA ASP A 119 -3.94 -12.32 6.37
C ASP A 119 -2.78 -13.27 6.06
N THR A 120 -2.04 -13.02 4.99
CA THR A 120 -0.86 -13.80 4.62
C THR A 120 0.22 -13.68 5.69
N ALA A 121 0.54 -12.45 6.12
CA ALA A 121 1.51 -12.20 7.18
C ALA A 121 1.09 -12.85 8.51
N HIS A 122 -0.19 -12.79 8.88
CA HIS A 122 -0.73 -13.50 10.05
C HIS A 122 -0.44 -15.01 9.99
N ARG A 123 -0.63 -15.64 8.82
CA ARG A 123 -0.39 -17.07 8.65
C ARG A 123 1.10 -17.41 8.78
N PHE A 124 1.99 -16.61 8.18
CA PHE A 124 3.43 -16.79 8.33
C PHE A 124 3.86 -16.68 9.80
N LEU A 125 3.52 -15.58 10.46
CA LEU A 125 3.90 -15.34 11.86
C LEU A 125 3.33 -16.40 12.82
N LYS A 126 2.14 -16.92 12.54
CA LYS A 126 1.51 -17.97 13.34
C LYS A 126 2.20 -19.32 13.20
N THR A 127 2.73 -19.65 12.03
CA THR A 127 3.26 -20.98 11.72
C THR A 127 4.77 -21.08 11.79
N ASP A 128 5.48 -19.97 11.69
CA ASP A 128 6.92 -19.90 11.79
C ASP A 128 7.38 -19.12 13.03
N PRO A 129 7.79 -19.81 14.10
CA PRO A 129 8.20 -19.16 15.35
C PRO A 129 9.52 -18.38 15.23
N THR A 130 10.25 -18.50 14.13
CA THR A 130 11.46 -17.71 13.85
C THR A 130 11.15 -16.34 13.30
N MET A 131 9.96 -16.14 12.72
CA MET A 131 9.47 -14.86 12.25
C MET A 131 8.70 -14.14 13.36
N ARG A 132 9.30 -13.11 13.94
CA ARG A 132 8.69 -12.36 15.02
C ARG A 132 7.80 -11.23 14.54
N TYR A 133 8.27 -10.49 13.54
CA TYR A 133 7.58 -9.33 12.98
C TYR A 133 7.41 -9.43 11.48
N ALA A 134 6.32 -8.88 10.99
CA ALA A 134 6.08 -8.69 9.57
C ALA A 134 5.77 -7.23 9.26
N LEU A 135 6.31 -6.73 8.17
CA LEU A 135 6.04 -5.42 7.62
C LEU A 135 5.16 -5.59 6.37
N VAL A 136 3.97 -5.04 6.41
CA VAL A 136 3.05 -5.00 5.27
C VAL A 136 3.02 -3.59 4.72
N VAL A 137 3.32 -3.45 3.43
CA VAL A 137 3.34 -2.17 2.72
C VAL A 137 2.31 -2.21 1.60
N ALA A 138 1.61 -1.11 1.40
CA ALA A 138 0.76 -0.88 0.24
C ALA A 138 1.18 0.45 -0.39
N ASN A 139 1.54 0.44 -1.65
CA ASN A 139 1.99 1.63 -2.35
C ASN A 139 1.51 1.63 -3.80
N GLU A 140 1.09 2.81 -4.26
CA GLU A 140 0.58 2.94 -5.61
C GLU A 140 0.96 4.29 -6.22
N SER A 141 1.29 4.27 -7.51
CA SER A 141 1.34 5.42 -8.40
C SER A 141 0.24 5.26 -9.45
N LEU A 142 -1.03 5.34 -9.02
CA LEU A 142 -2.16 5.13 -9.93
C LEU A 142 -2.24 6.20 -11.03
N SER A 143 -1.63 7.37 -10.81
CA SER A 143 -1.49 8.40 -11.83
C SER A 143 -0.82 7.90 -13.12
N LYS A 144 0.11 6.93 -13.01
CA LYS A 144 0.83 6.34 -14.16
C LYS A 144 -0.06 5.52 -15.09
N ILE A 145 -1.14 4.94 -14.58
CA ILE A 145 -2.04 4.06 -15.34
C ILE A 145 -3.44 4.64 -15.53
N THR A 146 -3.72 5.81 -14.95
CA THR A 146 -5.01 6.49 -15.09
C THR A 146 -5.18 7.08 -16.47
N ASN A 147 -6.30 6.76 -17.11
CA ASN A 147 -6.69 7.41 -18.36
C ASN A 147 -7.33 8.76 -18.09
N TYR A 148 -6.58 9.83 -18.26
CA TYR A 148 -7.05 11.21 -18.04
C TYR A 148 -8.05 11.71 -19.10
N ASN A 149 -8.40 10.92 -20.12
CA ASN A 149 -9.51 11.21 -21.02
C ASN A 149 -10.84 10.61 -20.55
N ASP A 150 -10.81 9.73 -19.55
CA ASP A 150 -12.01 9.14 -18.98
C ASP A 150 -12.39 9.85 -17.68
N ARG A 151 -13.38 10.73 -17.76
CA ARG A 151 -13.94 11.47 -16.62
C ARG A 151 -14.43 10.59 -15.47
N SER A 152 -14.88 9.37 -15.77
CA SER A 152 -15.50 8.50 -14.77
C SER A 152 -14.47 7.91 -13.79
N SER A 153 -13.24 7.74 -14.22
CA SER A 153 -12.17 7.12 -13.47
C SER A 153 -11.06 8.10 -13.02
N CYS A 154 -10.67 9.06 -13.88
CA CYS A 154 -9.52 9.93 -13.60
C CYS A 154 -9.68 10.84 -12.37
N ILE A 155 -10.91 11.10 -11.95
CA ILE A 155 -11.20 11.92 -10.77
C ILE A 155 -10.97 11.18 -9.44
N LEU A 156 -10.82 9.83 -9.47
CA LEU A 156 -10.85 8.98 -8.28
C LEU A 156 -9.45 8.75 -7.69
N PHE A 157 -8.43 8.68 -8.53
CA PHE A 157 -7.14 8.12 -8.16
C PHE A 157 -6.08 9.18 -7.89
N GLY A 158 -5.17 8.81 -7.00
CA GLY A 158 -3.94 9.54 -6.67
C GLY A 158 -2.85 8.55 -6.28
N ASP A 159 -1.72 9.07 -5.83
CA ASP A 159 -0.53 8.33 -5.48
C ASP A 159 -0.26 8.40 -3.97
N GLY A 160 0.30 7.34 -3.42
CA GLY A 160 0.65 7.30 -2.01
C GLY A 160 1.03 5.91 -1.53
N ALA A 161 1.43 5.85 -0.27
CA ALA A 161 1.80 4.61 0.39
C ALA A 161 1.37 4.60 1.86
N ALA A 162 1.13 3.39 2.36
CA ALA A 162 0.94 3.12 3.78
C ALA A 162 1.62 1.81 4.17
N ALA A 163 2.00 1.70 5.45
CA ALA A 163 2.62 0.49 5.97
C ALA A 163 2.15 0.21 7.40
N ALA A 164 2.14 -1.07 7.77
CA ALA A 164 1.91 -1.54 9.11
C ALA A 164 2.97 -2.56 9.51
N LEU A 165 3.58 -2.37 10.67
CA LEU A 165 4.42 -3.37 11.33
C LEU A 165 3.58 -4.14 12.33
N ILE A 166 3.58 -5.46 12.22
CA ILE A 166 2.73 -6.35 13.00
C ILE A 166 3.52 -7.46 13.68
N GLU A 167 2.96 -7.96 14.78
CA GLU A 167 3.39 -9.18 15.44
C GLU A 167 2.20 -10.15 15.62
N TYR A 168 2.48 -11.43 15.79
CA TYR A 168 1.49 -12.40 16.21
C TYR A 168 1.39 -12.44 17.73
N LYS A 169 0.14 -12.43 18.26
CA LYS A 169 -0.13 -12.63 19.70
C LYS A 169 -1.27 -13.62 19.91
N GLU A 170 -1.09 -14.51 20.90
CA GLU A 170 -2.09 -15.52 21.23
C GLU A 170 -3.36 -14.91 21.82
N ASP A 171 -3.27 -13.80 22.53
CA ASP A 171 -4.38 -13.10 23.19
C ASP A 171 -5.06 -12.06 22.30
N ALA A 172 -4.49 -11.74 21.12
CA ALA A 172 -5.10 -10.82 20.17
C ALA A 172 -6.23 -11.50 19.38
N LEU A 173 -7.22 -10.71 18.98
CA LEU A 173 -8.30 -11.15 18.10
C LEU A 173 -7.95 -10.82 16.65
N TYR A 174 -8.12 -11.81 15.77
CA TYR A 174 -8.04 -11.62 14.33
C TYR A 174 -9.00 -12.56 13.63
N THR A 175 -9.75 -12.04 12.69
CA THR A 175 -10.59 -12.81 11.78
C THR A 175 -10.52 -12.20 10.40
N SER A 176 -10.51 -13.05 9.38
CA SER A 176 -10.49 -12.63 7.98
C SER A 176 -11.43 -13.48 7.16
N HIS A 177 -11.95 -12.88 6.10
CA HIS A 177 -12.64 -13.57 5.03
C HIS A 177 -12.11 -13.03 3.71
N LEU A 178 -11.49 -13.89 2.92
CA LEU A 178 -10.96 -13.56 1.61
C LEU A 178 -11.79 -14.22 0.53
N GLY A 179 -12.04 -13.52 -0.57
CA GLY A 179 -12.78 -14.03 -1.71
C GLY A 179 -12.50 -13.22 -2.96
N ALA A 180 -12.81 -13.81 -4.12
CA ALA A 180 -12.69 -13.16 -5.41
C ALA A 180 -13.77 -13.68 -6.35
N ASP A 181 -14.22 -12.83 -7.26
CA ASP A 181 -15.11 -13.19 -8.36
C ASP A 181 -14.46 -12.85 -9.70
N GLY A 182 -13.97 -13.88 -10.39
CA GLY A 182 -13.34 -13.74 -11.71
C GLY A 182 -14.34 -13.56 -12.86
N THR A 183 -15.65 -13.66 -12.64
CA THR A 183 -16.65 -13.52 -13.70
C THR A 183 -16.71 -12.10 -14.27
N GLY A 184 -16.30 -11.10 -13.47
CA GLY A 184 -16.20 -9.70 -13.86
C GLY A 184 -14.97 -9.32 -14.69
N ALA A 185 -14.10 -10.25 -15.07
CA ALA A 185 -12.84 -9.97 -15.78
C ALA A 185 -13.00 -9.34 -17.19
N LYS A 186 -14.21 -9.18 -17.69
CA LYS A 186 -14.51 -8.58 -18.99
C LYS A 186 -14.90 -7.10 -18.92
N PHE A 187 -14.93 -6.52 -17.74
CA PHE A 187 -15.36 -5.13 -17.52
C PHE A 187 -14.18 -4.21 -17.23
#